data_a507744b78b5e877690d34238dda068c
#
_entry.id   a507744b78b5e877690d34238dda068c
#
_cell.length_a   1.000
_cell.length_b   1.000
_cell.length_c   1.000
_cell.angle_alpha   90.00
_cell.angle_beta   90.00
_cell.angle_gamma   90.00
#
_symmetry.space_group_name_H-M   'P 1'
#
loop_
_entity.id
_entity.type
_entity.pdbx_description
1 polymer ?
#
loop_
_entity_poly.entity_id
_entity_poly.type
_entity_poly.pdbx_seq_one_letter_code
_entity_poly.pdbx_strand_id
1 'polypeptide(L)'
;TWVGSVALVAHAAVLLAFGIVTALLHRQQSGEGQQVDTSLFAGNMYGASLDLQAFLAIGSGDRLLNPISRLDVSNPMSGSLYASADGRWVTLTMPDTDRWWPDLAAITGLDAADPRFDTHEKRCDLNRIELIHAFEEAFARESADHWRALFAARGMSADIIERFDYPASDPVARANRYVVELDHPS
;
A
#
# COMPACT_ATOMS: atom_id res chain seq x y z
N THR A 1 -11.67 -1.31 -16.03
CA THR A 1 -12.21 -0.78 -14.77
C THR A 1 -11.98 0.72 -14.70
N TRP A 2 -13.04 1.49 -14.48
CA TRP A 2 -13.07 2.97 -14.53
C TRP A 2 -12.10 3.65 -13.55
N VAL A 3 -11.79 3.04 -12.42
CA VAL A 3 -10.92 3.63 -11.38
C VAL A 3 -9.48 3.85 -11.89
N GLY A 4 -8.95 2.93 -12.69
CA GLY A 4 -7.62 3.10 -13.28
C GLY A 4 -7.52 4.33 -14.19
N SER A 5 -8.55 4.58 -14.98
CA SER A 5 -8.57 5.71 -15.93
C SER A 5 -8.57 7.09 -15.25
N VAL A 6 -9.29 7.23 -14.13
CA VAL A 6 -9.36 8.51 -13.38
C VAL A 6 -8.02 8.82 -12.69
N ALA A 7 -7.36 7.83 -12.11
CA ALA A 7 -6.04 8.02 -11.50
C ALA A 7 -5.00 8.51 -12.52
N LEU A 8 -5.05 8.04 -13.76
CA LEU A 8 -4.16 8.44 -14.85
C LEU A 8 -4.29 9.92 -15.19
N VAL A 9 -5.53 10.41 -15.28
CA VAL A 9 -5.82 11.83 -15.56
C VAL A 9 -5.35 12.71 -14.42
N ALA A 10 -5.56 12.27 -13.17
CA ALA A 10 -5.15 13.02 -11.98
C ALA A 10 -3.62 13.20 -11.90
N HIS A 11 -2.83 12.16 -12.16
CA HIS A 11 -1.36 12.27 -12.19
C HIS A 11 -0.88 13.29 -13.24
N ALA A 12 -1.39 13.21 -14.46
CA ALA A 12 -1.00 14.15 -15.51
C ALA A 12 -1.40 15.59 -15.17
N ALA A 13 -2.58 15.79 -14.58
CA ALA A 13 -3.06 17.12 -14.19
C ALA A 13 -2.18 17.73 -13.07
N VAL A 14 -1.80 16.96 -12.05
CA VAL A 14 -0.92 17.44 -10.98
C VAL A 14 0.47 17.76 -11.52
N LEU A 15 1.05 16.92 -12.37
CA LEU A 15 2.34 17.18 -13.01
C LEU A 15 2.32 18.43 -13.90
N LEU A 16 1.22 18.65 -14.64
CA LEU A 16 1.04 19.86 -15.42
C LEU A 16 0.97 21.11 -14.52
N ALA A 17 0.17 21.08 -13.47
CA ALA A 17 0.07 22.17 -12.51
C ALA A 17 1.42 22.50 -11.87
N PHE A 18 2.18 21.48 -11.46
CA PHE A 18 3.53 21.65 -10.93
C PHE A 18 4.48 22.29 -11.93
N GLY A 19 4.46 21.83 -13.20
CA GLY A 19 5.25 22.41 -14.28
C GLY A 19 4.91 23.87 -14.55
N ILE A 20 3.60 24.23 -14.57
CA ILE A 20 3.15 25.61 -14.75
C ILE A 20 3.66 26.51 -13.62
N VAL A 21 3.55 26.11 -12.36
CA VAL A 21 4.05 26.89 -11.22
C VAL A 21 5.57 27.07 -11.29
N THR A 22 6.30 26.02 -11.67
CA THR A 22 7.76 26.08 -11.86
C THR A 22 8.14 27.05 -12.99
N ALA A 23 7.42 27.02 -14.11
CA ALA A 23 7.62 27.93 -15.22
C ALA A 23 7.33 29.41 -14.86
N LEU A 24 6.29 29.64 -14.06
CA LEU A 24 5.97 30.98 -13.54
C LEU A 24 7.07 31.50 -12.58
N LEU A 25 7.59 30.65 -11.71
CA LEU A 25 8.71 30.99 -10.83
C LEU A 25 9.97 31.34 -11.63
N HIS A 26 10.31 30.53 -12.65
CA HIS A 26 11.41 30.83 -13.56
C HIS A 26 11.22 32.18 -14.26
N ARG A 27 10.03 32.43 -14.81
CA ARG A 27 9.70 33.72 -15.46
C ARG A 27 9.84 34.90 -14.51
N GLN A 28 9.48 34.74 -13.24
CA GLN A 28 9.63 35.80 -12.25
C GLN A 28 11.08 36.17 -12.00
N GLN A 29 12.00 35.20 -12.11
CA GLN A 29 13.46 35.40 -11.87
C GLN A 29 14.18 35.84 -13.15
N SER A 30 13.87 35.28 -14.30
CA SER A 30 14.56 35.48 -15.57
C SER A 30 13.92 36.52 -16.49
N GLY A 31 12.62 36.79 -16.33
CA GLY A 31 11.80 37.55 -17.28
C GLY A 31 11.34 36.74 -18.49
N GLU A 32 11.80 35.50 -18.64
CA GLU A 32 11.52 34.66 -19.82
C GLU A 32 10.40 33.66 -19.54
N GLY A 33 9.42 33.57 -20.48
CA GLY A 33 8.38 32.56 -20.47
C GLY A 33 8.83 31.27 -21.14
N GLN A 34 8.18 30.16 -20.80
CA GLN A 34 8.43 28.86 -21.42
C GLN A 34 7.14 28.09 -21.62
N GLN A 35 7.16 27.18 -22.57
CA GLN A 35 6.07 26.23 -22.77
C GLN A 35 6.22 25.06 -21.78
N VAL A 36 5.08 24.59 -21.26
CA VAL A 36 5.00 23.40 -20.39
C VAL A 36 4.08 22.40 -21.02
N ASP A 37 4.60 21.24 -21.34
CA ASP A 37 3.86 20.14 -21.93
C ASP A 37 3.83 18.93 -20.99
N THR A 38 2.72 18.23 -20.98
CA THR A 38 2.57 16.91 -20.36
C THR A 38 1.65 16.04 -21.23
N SER A 39 1.63 14.76 -20.91
CA SER A 39 0.70 13.84 -21.55
C SER A 39 0.13 12.86 -20.52
N LEU A 40 -1.05 12.31 -20.81
CA LEU A 40 -1.62 11.23 -19.99
C LEU A 40 -0.69 10.02 -19.92
N PHE A 41 0.01 9.72 -21.02
CA PHE A 41 0.96 8.62 -21.08
C PHE A 41 2.15 8.86 -20.14
N ALA A 42 2.77 10.04 -20.18
CA ALA A 42 3.90 10.39 -19.31
C ALA A 42 3.48 10.42 -17.82
N GLY A 43 2.32 10.98 -17.51
CA GLY A 43 1.77 10.97 -16.15
C GLY A 43 1.54 9.56 -15.61
N ASN A 44 1.07 8.66 -16.48
CA ASN A 44 0.89 7.26 -16.13
C ASN A 44 2.21 6.52 -15.91
N MET A 45 3.20 6.74 -16.78
CA MET A 45 4.55 6.19 -16.62
C MET A 45 5.18 6.65 -15.30
N TYR A 46 4.95 7.90 -14.90
CA TYR A 46 5.41 8.39 -13.60
C TYR A 46 4.73 7.66 -12.44
N GLY A 47 3.41 7.51 -12.49
CA GLY A 47 2.64 6.78 -11.47
C GLY A 47 3.04 5.29 -11.36
N ALA A 48 3.42 4.66 -12.48
CA ALA A 48 3.87 3.27 -12.55
C ALA A 48 5.41 3.13 -12.60
N SER A 49 6.16 4.16 -12.22
CA SER A 49 7.61 4.21 -12.41
C SER A 49 8.35 3.08 -11.70
N LEU A 50 7.89 2.65 -10.52
CA LEU A 50 8.49 1.55 -9.77
C LEU A 50 8.38 0.22 -10.53
N ASP A 51 7.18 -0.10 -11.01
CA ASP A 51 6.92 -1.34 -11.77
C ASP A 51 7.63 -1.32 -13.12
N LEU A 52 7.63 -0.17 -13.80
CA LEU A 52 8.35 0.01 -15.05
C LEU A 52 9.87 -0.17 -14.85
N GLN A 53 10.44 0.40 -13.79
CA GLN A 53 11.86 0.24 -13.47
C GLN A 53 12.19 -1.21 -13.14
N ALA A 54 11.34 -1.90 -12.40
CA ALA A 54 11.49 -3.32 -12.11
C ALA A 54 11.46 -4.15 -13.41
N PHE A 55 10.52 -3.89 -14.32
CA PHE A 55 10.44 -4.53 -15.61
C PHE A 55 11.71 -4.32 -16.44
N LEU A 56 12.19 -3.09 -16.53
CA LEU A 56 13.42 -2.75 -17.28
C LEU A 56 14.67 -3.43 -16.69
N ALA A 57 14.73 -3.57 -15.37
CA ALA A 57 15.85 -4.24 -14.69
C ALA A 57 15.84 -5.77 -14.85
N ILE A 58 14.65 -6.38 -14.82
CA ILE A 58 14.49 -7.83 -14.93
C ILE A 58 14.55 -8.29 -16.41
N GLY A 59 14.12 -7.44 -17.34
CA GLY A 59 14.12 -7.72 -18.77
C GLY A 59 13.03 -8.68 -19.25
N SER A 60 12.09 -9.07 -18.36
CA SER A 60 10.93 -9.87 -18.72
C SER A 60 9.68 -9.44 -17.95
N GLY A 61 8.52 -9.47 -18.64
CA GLY A 61 7.22 -9.14 -18.05
C GLY A 61 6.53 -10.32 -17.35
N ASP A 62 7.02 -11.52 -17.49
CA ASP A 62 6.31 -12.73 -17.06
C ASP A 62 6.05 -12.76 -15.56
N ARG A 63 6.99 -12.29 -14.75
CA ARG A 63 6.85 -12.22 -13.30
C ARG A 63 5.99 -11.05 -12.83
N LEU A 64 5.92 -9.96 -13.59
CA LEU A 64 5.18 -8.75 -13.24
C LEU A 64 3.73 -8.80 -13.75
N LEU A 65 3.47 -9.54 -14.83
CA LEU A 65 2.16 -9.59 -15.50
C LEU A 65 1.32 -10.81 -15.09
N ASN A 66 1.93 -11.84 -14.53
CA ASN A 66 1.21 -13.01 -14.06
C ASN A 66 0.46 -12.69 -12.75
N PRO A 67 -0.75 -13.23 -12.55
CA PRO A 67 -1.43 -13.15 -11.27
C PRO A 67 -0.51 -13.71 -10.17
N ILE A 68 -0.20 -12.88 -9.18
CA ILE A 68 0.60 -13.30 -8.03
C ILE A 68 -0.32 -14.11 -7.12
N SER A 69 0.04 -15.36 -6.87
CA SER A 69 -0.58 -16.13 -5.79
C SER A 69 -0.21 -15.52 -4.45
N ARG A 70 -1.12 -15.54 -3.48
CA ARG A 70 -0.80 -15.14 -2.09
C ARG A 70 0.38 -15.92 -1.51
N LEU A 71 0.59 -17.15 -1.99
CA LEU A 71 1.70 -18.00 -1.60
C LEU A 71 3.04 -17.61 -2.25
N ASP A 72 3.04 -16.72 -3.25
CA ASP A 72 4.27 -16.25 -3.92
C ASP A 72 4.91 -15.04 -3.25
N VAL A 73 4.27 -14.47 -2.23
CA VAL A 73 4.80 -13.34 -1.48
C VAL A 73 6.08 -13.75 -0.76
N SER A 74 7.17 -13.05 -1.00
CA SER A 74 8.48 -13.37 -0.43
C SER A 74 8.58 -13.14 1.08
N ASN A 75 7.79 -12.22 1.63
CA ASN A 75 7.76 -11.91 3.05
C ASN A 75 6.31 -11.94 3.58
N PRO A 76 5.91 -12.95 4.36
CA PRO A 76 4.58 -13.05 4.94
C PRO A 76 4.19 -11.88 5.85
N MET A 77 5.16 -11.14 6.38
CA MET A 77 4.95 -9.99 7.25
C MET A 77 5.01 -8.65 6.49
N SER A 78 5.21 -8.65 5.16
CA SER A 78 5.27 -7.43 4.37
C SER A 78 4.75 -7.66 2.95
N GLY A 79 3.75 -6.86 2.55
CA GLY A 79 3.11 -6.98 1.24
C GLY A 79 2.09 -8.10 1.12
N SER A 80 1.75 -8.78 2.22
CA SER A 80 0.74 -9.83 2.28
C SER A 80 -0.60 -9.28 2.76
N LEU A 81 -1.68 -9.92 2.31
CA LEU A 81 -3.06 -9.62 2.68
C LEU A 81 -3.69 -10.85 3.31
N TYR A 82 -4.32 -10.66 4.47
CA TYR A 82 -5.00 -11.71 5.23
C TYR A 82 -6.47 -11.34 5.46
N ALA A 83 -7.37 -12.28 5.21
CA ALA A 83 -8.79 -12.04 5.46
C ALA A 83 -9.09 -12.09 6.96
N SER A 84 -9.81 -11.10 7.47
CA SER A 84 -10.37 -11.09 8.83
C SER A 84 -11.73 -11.80 8.88
N ALA A 85 -12.23 -12.08 10.08
CA ALA A 85 -13.51 -12.77 10.30
C ALA A 85 -14.70 -12.06 9.64
N ASP A 86 -14.65 -10.74 9.49
CA ASP A 86 -15.69 -9.92 8.86
C ASP A 86 -15.50 -9.72 7.35
N GLY A 87 -14.52 -10.42 6.74
CA GLY A 87 -14.26 -10.40 5.30
C GLY A 87 -13.48 -9.18 4.80
N ARG A 88 -13.05 -8.27 5.69
CA ARG A 88 -12.10 -7.21 5.35
C ARG A 88 -10.68 -7.77 5.31
N TRP A 89 -9.76 -7.01 4.72
CA TRP A 89 -8.39 -7.44 4.53
C TRP A 89 -7.43 -6.69 5.45
N VAL A 90 -6.65 -7.46 6.21
CA VAL A 90 -5.50 -6.98 6.98
C VAL A 90 -4.29 -6.92 6.05
N THR A 91 -3.56 -5.80 6.04
CA THR A 91 -2.28 -5.66 5.35
C THR A 91 -1.15 -5.50 6.35
N LEU A 92 -0.06 -6.22 6.13
CA LEU A 92 1.16 -6.14 6.93
C LEU A 92 2.24 -5.43 6.11
N THR A 93 2.98 -4.51 6.74
CA THR A 93 4.08 -3.74 6.15
C THR A 93 5.30 -3.75 7.06
N MET A 94 5.75 -4.92 7.47
CA MET A 94 6.84 -5.15 8.43
C MET A 94 8.02 -5.85 7.74
N PRO A 95 8.84 -5.13 6.94
CA PRO A 95 9.96 -5.74 6.20
C PRO A 95 11.06 -6.27 7.13
N ASP A 96 11.27 -5.62 8.27
CA ASP A 96 12.18 -6.10 9.34
C ASP A 96 11.43 -7.09 10.23
N THR A 97 11.39 -8.35 9.81
CA THR A 97 10.59 -9.37 10.49
C THR A 97 11.13 -9.72 11.89
N ASP A 98 12.44 -9.63 12.14
CA ASP A 98 13.01 -9.96 13.45
C ASP A 98 12.55 -8.96 14.51
N ARG A 99 12.46 -7.70 14.15
CA ARG A 99 11.95 -6.63 15.02
C ARG A 99 10.50 -6.86 15.43
N TRP A 100 9.65 -7.28 14.49
CA TRP A 100 8.20 -7.32 14.69
C TRP A 100 7.66 -8.70 15.06
N TRP A 101 8.47 -9.74 14.90
CA TRP A 101 8.04 -11.11 15.14
C TRP A 101 7.50 -11.36 16.54
N PRO A 102 8.17 -10.91 17.63
CA PRO A 102 7.66 -11.18 18.98
C PRO A 102 6.26 -10.60 19.22
N ASP A 103 6.03 -9.37 18.78
CA ASP A 103 4.73 -8.69 18.94
C ASP A 103 3.64 -9.31 18.04
N LEU A 104 3.99 -9.61 16.79
CA LEU A 104 3.04 -10.21 15.85
C LEU A 104 2.67 -11.64 16.28
N ALA A 105 3.61 -12.44 16.71
CA ALA A 105 3.36 -13.77 17.26
C ALA A 105 2.42 -13.69 18.49
N ALA A 106 2.69 -12.76 19.39
CA ALA A 106 1.88 -12.59 20.61
C ALA A 106 0.42 -12.23 20.28
N ILE A 107 0.15 -11.35 19.32
CA ILE A 107 -1.24 -10.97 18.98
C ILE A 107 -1.95 -12.04 18.14
N THR A 108 -1.24 -12.79 17.32
CA THR A 108 -1.79 -13.87 16.49
C THR A 108 -1.92 -15.20 17.24
N GLY A 109 -1.37 -15.27 18.46
CA GLY A 109 -1.38 -16.50 19.27
C GLY A 109 -0.39 -17.56 18.78
N LEU A 110 0.61 -17.16 18.01
CA LEU A 110 1.72 -18.01 17.60
C LEU A 110 2.82 -18.01 18.69
N ASP A 111 3.59 -19.07 18.73
CA ASP A 111 4.77 -19.13 19.62
C ASP A 111 5.95 -18.42 18.96
N ALA A 112 6.40 -17.32 19.55
CA ALA A 112 7.57 -16.59 19.07
C ALA A 112 8.87 -17.43 19.11
N ALA A 113 8.93 -18.45 19.96
CA ALA A 113 10.06 -19.36 20.10
C ALA A 113 9.95 -20.61 19.21
N ASP A 114 8.91 -20.72 18.39
CA ASP A 114 8.76 -21.86 17.45
C ASP A 114 9.99 -21.92 16.54
N PRO A 115 10.75 -23.06 16.58
CA PRO A 115 11.97 -23.18 15.80
C PRO A 115 11.77 -23.13 14.27
N ARG A 116 10.53 -23.21 13.80
CA ARG A 116 10.20 -23.01 12.38
C ARG A 116 10.21 -21.55 11.97
N PHE A 117 10.01 -20.61 12.90
CA PHE A 117 9.78 -19.19 12.64
C PHE A 117 10.69 -18.24 13.43
N ASP A 118 11.69 -18.74 14.15
CA ASP A 118 12.54 -17.97 15.05
C ASP A 118 13.52 -17.01 14.36
N THR A 119 13.75 -17.14 13.05
CA THR A 119 14.63 -16.26 12.27
C THR A 119 13.94 -15.72 11.01
N HIS A 120 14.44 -14.58 10.49
CA HIS A 120 13.97 -14.00 9.23
C HIS A 120 14.01 -15.00 8.07
N GLU A 121 15.12 -15.70 7.90
CA GLU A 121 15.29 -16.70 6.85
C GLU A 121 14.23 -17.80 6.92
N LYS A 122 13.95 -18.29 8.14
CA LYS A 122 12.94 -19.33 8.30
C LYS A 122 11.54 -18.84 7.99
N ARG A 123 11.21 -17.60 8.35
CA ARG A 123 9.90 -16.98 8.04
C ARG A 123 9.70 -16.65 6.57
N CYS A 124 10.75 -16.21 5.89
CA CYS A 124 10.65 -15.69 4.52
C CYS A 124 11.02 -16.71 3.44
N ASP A 125 11.91 -17.65 3.74
CA ASP A 125 12.44 -18.59 2.76
C ASP A 125 12.03 -20.04 3.07
N LEU A 126 12.39 -20.57 4.24
CA LEU A 126 12.28 -22.00 4.54
C LEU A 126 10.85 -22.44 4.85
N ASN A 127 10.14 -21.73 5.74
CA ASN A 127 8.80 -22.11 6.22
C ASN A 127 7.75 -21.04 5.87
N ARG A 128 7.99 -20.28 4.83
CA ARG A 128 7.16 -19.17 4.40
C ARG A 128 5.70 -19.54 4.18
N ILE A 129 5.44 -20.64 3.48
CA ILE A 129 4.10 -21.10 3.16
C ILE A 129 3.36 -21.53 4.44
N GLU A 130 4.04 -22.20 5.35
CA GLU A 130 3.45 -22.60 6.64
C GLU A 130 3.08 -21.36 7.47
N LEU A 131 3.93 -20.35 7.47
CA LEU A 131 3.64 -19.10 8.17
C LEU A 131 2.48 -18.33 7.55
N ILE A 132 2.37 -18.31 6.21
CA ILE A 132 1.22 -17.71 5.53
C ILE A 132 -0.08 -18.39 5.99
N HIS A 133 -0.12 -19.72 6.01
CA HIS A 133 -1.31 -20.45 6.47
C HIS A 133 -1.60 -20.20 7.95
N ALA A 134 -0.57 -20.16 8.81
CA ALA A 134 -0.76 -19.84 10.21
C ALA A 134 -1.36 -18.43 10.43
N PHE A 135 -0.93 -17.45 9.63
CA PHE A 135 -1.50 -16.11 9.65
C PHE A 135 -2.93 -16.08 9.07
N GLU A 136 -3.21 -16.80 7.99
CA GLU A 136 -4.58 -16.92 7.45
C GLU A 136 -5.55 -17.44 8.54
N GLU A 137 -5.17 -18.47 9.25
CA GLU A 137 -5.96 -19.02 10.35
C GLU A 137 -6.11 -18.05 11.52
N ALA A 138 -5.03 -17.35 11.88
CA ALA A 138 -5.05 -16.40 12.98
C ALA A 138 -5.94 -15.19 12.67
N PHE A 139 -5.72 -14.54 11.53
CA PHE A 139 -6.47 -13.33 11.17
C PHE A 139 -7.96 -13.60 10.91
N ALA A 140 -8.33 -14.80 10.49
CA ALA A 140 -9.73 -15.20 10.31
C ALA A 140 -10.52 -15.35 11.63
N ARG A 141 -9.89 -15.29 12.81
CA ARG A 141 -10.56 -15.48 14.11
C ARG A 141 -11.30 -14.24 14.59
N GLU A 142 -10.80 -13.03 14.24
CA GLU A 142 -11.30 -11.78 14.78
C GLU A 142 -11.63 -10.78 13.66
N SER A 143 -12.40 -9.76 13.99
CA SER A 143 -12.76 -8.70 13.05
C SER A 143 -11.57 -7.79 12.70
N ALA A 144 -11.67 -7.11 11.57
CA ALA A 144 -10.64 -6.14 11.15
C ALA A 144 -10.42 -5.03 12.20
N ASP A 145 -11.50 -4.55 12.84
CA ASP A 145 -11.37 -3.50 13.85
C ASP A 145 -10.67 -3.99 15.13
N HIS A 146 -10.84 -5.26 15.49
CA HIS A 146 -10.07 -5.88 16.56
C HIS A 146 -8.56 -5.85 16.23
N TRP A 147 -8.19 -6.27 15.03
CA TRP A 147 -6.80 -6.28 14.59
C TRP A 147 -6.21 -4.88 14.51
N ARG A 148 -6.96 -3.91 13.98
CA ARG A 148 -6.54 -2.50 13.96
C ARG A 148 -6.22 -1.98 15.36
N ALA A 149 -7.07 -2.27 16.34
CA ALA A 149 -6.84 -1.85 17.72
C ALA A 149 -5.56 -2.46 18.30
N LEU A 150 -5.27 -3.72 18.03
CA LEU A 150 -4.05 -4.40 18.49
C LEU A 150 -2.80 -3.83 17.82
N PHE A 151 -2.85 -3.54 16.52
CA PHE A 151 -1.74 -2.92 15.79
C PHE A 151 -1.45 -1.52 16.33
N ALA A 152 -2.48 -0.71 16.49
CA ALA A 152 -2.34 0.65 17.02
C ALA A 152 -1.76 0.67 18.44
N ALA A 153 -2.22 -0.24 19.31
CA ALA A 153 -1.74 -0.34 20.68
C ALA A 153 -0.24 -0.68 20.79
N ARG A 154 0.33 -1.31 19.76
CA ARG A 154 1.75 -1.71 19.70
C ARG A 154 2.58 -0.88 18.73
N GLY A 155 1.99 0.11 18.06
CA GLY A 155 2.65 0.91 17.03
C GLY A 155 3.17 0.06 15.87
N MET A 156 2.46 -1.01 15.51
CA MET A 156 2.84 -1.92 14.44
C MET A 156 2.53 -1.31 13.07
N SER A 157 3.41 -1.59 12.09
CA SER A 157 3.20 -1.17 10.71
C SER A 157 2.26 -2.14 9.98
N ALA A 158 0.99 -2.02 10.27
CA ALA A 158 -0.10 -2.81 9.69
C ALA A 158 -1.38 -2.00 9.68
N ASP A 159 -2.30 -2.28 8.76
CA ASP A 159 -3.60 -1.61 8.68
C ASP A 159 -4.63 -2.51 7.98
N ILE A 160 -5.82 -1.97 7.83
CA ILE A 160 -6.95 -2.61 7.16
C ILE A 160 -7.15 -1.96 5.78
N ILE A 161 -7.38 -2.79 4.77
CA ILE A 161 -7.78 -2.29 3.45
C ILE A 161 -9.22 -1.81 3.54
N GLU A 162 -9.38 -0.51 3.42
CA GLU A 162 -10.67 0.14 3.53
C GLU A 162 -11.41 0.23 2.20
N ARG A 163 -12.72 0.43 2.29
CA ARG A 163 -13.58 0.66 1.13
C ARG A 163 -13.40 2.07 0.59
N PHE A 164 -13.83 2.27 -0.65
CA PHE A 164 -13.71 3.55 -1.34
C PHE A 164 -14.48 4.71 -0.67
N ASP A 165 -15.52 4.40 0.09
CA ASP A 165 -16.33 5.37 0.82
C ASP A 165 -15.73 5.75 2.18
N TYR A 166 -14.73 5.03 2.67
CA TYR A 166 -14.11 5.24 3.98
C TYR A 166 -13.59 6.68 4.19
N PRO A 167 -12.91 7.35 3.23
CA PRO A 167 -12.41 8.70 3.43
C PRO A 167 -13.47 9.72 3.80
N ALA A 168 -14.73 9.50 3.39
CA ALA A 168 -15.85 10.38 3.74
C ALA A 168 -16.20 10.32 5.22
N SER A 169 -15.91 9.22 5.93
CA SER A 169 -16.17 9.00 7.35
C SER A 169 -14.91 9.06 8.20
N ASP A 170 -13.73 8.99 7.60
CA ASP A 170 -12.46 8.97 8.32
C ASP A 170 -12.23 10.25 9.14
N PRO A 171 -12.03 10.14 10.47
CA PRO A 171 -11.78 11.29 11.33
C PRO A 171 -10.55 12.11 10.93
N VAL A 172 -9.49 11.44 10.43
CA VAL A 172 -8.25 12.11 10.01
C VAL A 172 -8.48 12.89 8.71
N ALA A 173 -9.18 12.31 7.75
CA ALA A 173 -9.52 12.97 6.49
C ALA A 173 -10.41 14.20 6.74
N ARG A 174 -11.37 14.10 7.66
CA ARG A 174 -12.25 15.21 8.07
C ARG A 174 -11.49 16.30 8.82
N ALA A 175 -10.67 15.94 9.82
CA ALA A 175 -9.88 16.89 10.60
C ALA A 175 -8.90 17.70 9.72
N ASN A 176 -8.31 17.06 8.72
CA ASN A 176 -7.41 17.69 7.75
C ASN A 176 -8.13 18.33 6.56
N ARG A 177 -9.47 18.26 6.51
CA ARG A 177 -10.28 18.83 5.42
C ARG A 177 -9.91 18.27 4.03
N TYR A 178 -9.48 16.99 3.96
CA TYR A 178 -9.26 16.30 2.68
C TYR A 178 -10.56 16.02 1.96
N VAL A 179 -11.64 15.85 2.73
CA VAL A 179 -13.02 15.72 2.24
C VAL A 179 -13.84 16.81 2.88
N VAL A 180 -14.54 17.59 2.06
CA VAL A 180 -15.44 18.68 2.50
C VAL A 180 -16.80 18.49 1.85
N GLU A 181 -17.85 18.82 2.61
CA GLU A 181 -19.21 18.89 2.09
C GLU A 181 -19.39 20.25 1.40
N LEU A 182 -19.93 20.23 0.19
CA LEU A 182 -20.28 21.43 -0.55
C LEU A 182 -21.77 21.42 -0.83
N ASP A 183 -22.44 22.54 -0.54
CA ASP A 183 -23.81 22.77 -0.98
C ASP A 183 -23.79 22.95 -2.50
N HIS A 184 -24.29 21.95 -3.23
CA HIS A 184 -24.43 22.02 -4.67
C HIS A 184 -25.91 22.15 -5.01
N PRO A 185 -26.33 23.24 -5.69
CA PRO A 185 -27.70 23.34 -6.19
C PRO A 185 -27.91 22.22 -7.23
N SER A 186 -28.86 21.34 -6.96
CA SER A 186 -29.31 20.25 -7.86
C SER A 186 -30.17 20.79 -9.01
#